data_04dea50134cbd81ab453d9d9ec45a9af
#
_entry.id   04dea50134cbd81ab453d9d9ec45a9af
#
_cell.length_a   1.000
_cell.length_b   1.000
_cell.length_c   1.000
_cell.angle_alpha   90.00
_cell.angle_beta   90.00
_cell.angle_gamma   90.00
#
_symmetry.space_group_name_H-M   'P 1'
#
loop_
_entity.id
_entity.type
_entity.pdbx_description
1 polymer ?
#
loop_
_entity_poly.entity_id
_entity_poly.type
_entity_poly.pdbx_seq_one_letter_code
_entity_poly.pdbx_strand_id
1 'polypeptide(L)'
;MFRFISKRKYQFYLTLCAIAKNEGRYLQEWIEYHKMLGVEKFFIYDNESSDDTLKILQPYIDSNLVEYVYFPGKKMQLKAYSNCVKRHKHQTKYLGFLDIDE
;
A
#
# COMPACT_ATOMS: atom_id res chain seq x y z
N MET A 1 -39.04 11.63 -8.37
CA MET A 1 -38.21 10.56 -7.86
C MET A 1 -37.13 11.08 -6.93
N PHE A 2 -37.04 10.48 -5.81
CA PHE A 2 -35.99 10.83 -4.87
C PHE A 2 -34.74 10.01 -5.16
N ARG A 3 -33.63 10.67 -5.32
CA ARG A 3 -32.37 9.98 -5.54
C ARG A 3 -31.37 10.37 -4.45
N PHE A 4 -30.94 9.39 -3.75
CA PHE A 4 -30.00 9.58 -2.69
C PHE A 4 -28.57 9.36 -3.22
N ILE A 5 -27.75 10.38 -3.15
CA ILE A 5 -26.37 10.32 -3.60
C ILE A 5 -25.47 10.39 -2.40
N SER A 6 -24.75 9.30 -2.18
CA SER A 6 -23.70 9.28 -1.17
C SER A 6 -22.39 9.66 -1.84
N LYS A 7 -21.89 10.82 -1.55
CA LYS A 7 -20.59 11.25 -2.07
C LYS A 7 -19.52 10.90 -1.06
N ARG A 8 -18.67 9.98 -1.44
CA ARG A 8 -17.47 9.75 -0.65
C ARG A 8 -16.53 10.92 -0.89
N LYS A 9 -16.10 11.54 0.20
CA LYS A 9 -15.11 12.60 0.14
C LYS A 9 -13.77 12.05 -0.36
N TYR A 10 -13.49 10.80 -0.05
CA TYR A 10 -12.23 10.15 -0.39
C TYR A 10 -12.48 8.95 -1.29
N GLN A 11 -11.52 8.66 -2.14
CA GLN A 11 -11.57 7.47 -3.01
C GLN A 11 -11.52 6.19 -2.18
N PHE A 12 -10.68 6.19 -1.13
CA PHE A 12 -10.51 5.04 -0.25
C PHE A 12 -10.83 5.42 1.19
N TYR A 13 -11.41 4.47 1.93
CA TYR A 13 -11.64 4.65 3.36
C TYR A 13 -10.38 4.33 4.16
N LEU A 14 -9.73 3.20 3.87
CA LEU A 14 -8.56 2.73 4.61
C LEU A 14 -7.51 2.21 3.65
N THR A 15 -6.31 2.73 3.75
CA THR A 15 -5.18 2.29 2.96
C THR A 15 -3.97 2.04 3.87
N LEU A 16 -3.04 1.22 3.41
CA LEU A 16 -1.80 0.96 4.13
C LEU A 16 -0.60 1.28 3.26
N CYS A 17 0.42 1.84 3.89
CA CYS A 17 1.72 2.05 3.29
C CYS A 17 2.74 1.21 4.03
N ALA A 18 3.59 0.53 3.29
CA ALA A 18 4.68 -0.24 3.87
C ALA A 18 5.94 -0.07 3.03
N ILE A 19 7.08 -0.13 3.69
CA ILE A 19 8.36 -0.23 3.02
C ILE A 19 8.79 -1.68 3.13
N ALA A 20 9.27 -2.25 2.03
CA ALA A 20 9.66 -3.65 1.97
C ALA A 20 11.09 -3.77 1.47
N LYS A 21 11.84 -4.69 2.09
CA LYS A 21 13.15 -5.08 1.59
C LYS A 21 13.30 -6.57 1.83
N ASN A 22 13.28 -7.34 0.74
CA ASN A 22 13.40 -8.79 0.79
C ASN A 22 12.35 -9.45 1.70
N GLU A 23 11.11 -8.94 1.61
CA GLU A 23 9.98 -9.44 2.40
C GLU A 23 9.01 -10.26 1.53
N GLY A 24 9.44 -10.68 0.35
CA GLY A 24 8.56 -11.35 -0.61
C GLY A 24 7.79 -12.52 -0.02
N ARG A 25 8.45 -13.35 0.81
CA ARG A 25 7.82 -14.54 1.39
C ARG A 25 6.66 -14.21 2.33
N TYR A 26 6.56 -12.98 2.83
CA TYR A 26 5.50 -12.57 3.74
C TYR A 26 4.44 -11.73 3.08
N LEU A 27 4.72 -11.15 1.91
CA LEU A 27 3.87 -10.14 1.32
C LEU A 27 2.49 -10.63 0.93
N GLN A 28 2.40 -11.82 0.34
CA GLN A 28 1.10 -12.33 -0.08
C GLN A 28 0.16 -12.50 1.10
N GLU A 29 0.64 -13.15 2.16
CA GLU A 29 -0.16 -13.33 3.37
C GLU A 29 -0.53 -12.00 4.01
N TRP A 30 0.43 -11.08 4.05
CA TRP A 30 0.23 -9.75 4.63
C TRP A 30 -0.85 -8.97 3.88
N ILE A 31 -0.81 -8.98 2.55
CA ILE A 31 -1.80 -8.30 1.73
C ILE A 31 -3.17 -8.93 1.88
N GLU A 32 -3.25 -10.27 1.79
CA GLU A 32 -4.53 -10.96 1.87
C GLU A 32 -5.18 -10.78 3.25
N TYR A 33 -4.36 -10.81 4.30
CA TYR A 33 -4.88 -10.61 5.65
C TYR A 33 -5.47 -9.22 5.83
N HIS A 34 -4.73 -8.19 5.44
CA HIS A 34 -5.19 -6.82 5.62
C HIS A 34 -6.32 -6.45 4.67
N LYS A 35 -6.33 -7.04 3.48
CA LYS A 35 -7.46 -6.90 2.56
C LYS A 35 -8.73 -7.43 3.21
N MET A 36 -8.65 -8.58 3.86
CA MET A 36 -9.78 -9.17 4.57
C MET A 36 -10.28 -8.26 5.69
N LEU A 37 -9.39 -7.51 6.33
CA LEU A 37 -9.74 -6.58 7.39
C LEU A 37 -10.30 -5.25 6.87
N GLY A 38 -10.36 -5.05 5.56
CA GLY A 38 -10.97 -3.87 5.00
C GLY A 38 -10.04 -2.87 4.35
N VAL A 39 -8.75 -3.20 4.22
CA VAL A 39 -7.82 -2.33 3.50
C VAL A 39 -8.15 -2.37 2.02
N GLU A 40 -8.34 -1.20 1.42
CA GLU A 40 -8.79 -1.06 0.03
C GLU A 40 -7.66 -0.83 -0.95
N LYS A 41 -6.52 -0.37 -0.49
CA LYS A 41 -5.37 -0.07 -1.34
C LYS A 41 -4.09 -0.15 -0.52
N PHE A 42 -3.03 -0.65 -1.15
CA PHE A 42 -1.73 -0.78 -0.53
C PHE A 42 -0.71 0.02 -1.34
N PHE A 43 0.11 0.79 -0.65
CA PHE A 43 1.24 1.50 -1.24
C PHE A 43 2.51 0.83 -0.74
N ILE A 44 3.18 0.08 -1.61
CA ILE A 44 4.36 -0.70 -1.25
C ILE A 44 5.60 -0.03 -1.82
N TYR A 45 6.46 0.43 -0.95
CA TYR A 45 7.74 1.05 -1.29
C TYR A 45 8.82 0.00 -1.19
N ASP A 46 9.38 -0.38 -2.32
CA ASP A 46 10.39 -1.43 -2.40
C ASP A 46 11.78 -0.82 -2.29
N ASN A 47 12.43 -1.09 -1.18
CA ASN A 47 13.76 -0.56 -0.89
C ASN A 47 14.84 -1.55 -1.35
N GLU A 48 15.00 -1.66 -2.67
CA GLU A 48 16.05 -2.45 -3.31
C GLU A 48 16.00 -3.93 -2.96
N SER A 49 14.80 -4.53 -3.04
CA SER A 49 14.69 -5.98 -2.84
C SER A 49 15.40 -6.74 -3.96
N SER A 50 16.10 -7.79 -3.59
CA SER A 50 16.76 -8.68 -4.53
C SER A 50 16.10 -10.04 -4.64
N ASP A 51 15.03 -10.25 -3.89
CA ASP A 51 14.23 -11.48 -3.92
C ASP A 51 13.06 -11.36 -4.91
N ASP A 52 12.07 -12.22 -4.80
CA ASP A 52 10.90 -12.26 -5.69
C ASP A 52 9.83 -11.21 -5.34
N THR A 53 10.16 -10.18 -4.57
CA THR A 53 9.18 -9.18 -4.11
C THR A 53 8.32 -8.65 -5.25
N LEU A 54 8.93 -8.13 -6.30
CA LEU A 54 8.16 -7.55 -7.41
C LEU A 54 7.31 -8.60 -8.12
N LYS A 55 7.86 -9.80 -8.32
CA LYS A 55 7.13 -10.89 -8.96
C LYS A 55 5.89 -11.28 -8.16
N ILE A 56 6.02 -11.33 -6.83
CA ILE A 56 4.91 -11.65 -5.94
C ILE A 56 3.86 -10.55 -5.97
N LEU A 57 4.29 -9.30 -6.05
CA LEU A 57 3.37 -8.16 -6.07
C LEU A 57 2.67 -7.97 -7.42
N GLN A 58 3.20 -8.53 -8.50
CA GLN A 58 2.71 -8.24 -9.85
C GLN A 58 1.20 -8.48 -10.02
N PRO A 59 0.62 -9.61 -9.56
CA PRO A 59 -0.83 -9.79 -9.69
C PRO A 59 -1.64 -8.71 -8.97
N TYR A 60 -1.14 -8.25 -7.84
CA TYR A 60 -1.82 -7.19 -7.07
C TYR A 60 -1.66 -5.83 -7.73
N ILE A 61 -0.53 -5.60 -8.38
CA ILE A 61 -0.30 -4.39 -9.16
C ILE A 61 -1.26 -4.38 -10.36
N ASP A 62 -1.35 -5.50 -11.05
CA ASP A 62 -2.21 -5.64 -12.23
C ASP A 62 -3.68 -5.45 -11.89
N SER A 63 -4.11 -5.90 -10.71
CA SER A 63 -5.50 -5.72 -10.25
C SER A 63 -5.74 -4.35 -9.63
N ASN A 64 -4.74 -3.51 -9.60
CA ASN A 64 -4.80 -2.16 -9.02
C ASN A 64 -5.02 -2.13 -7.50
N LEU A 65 -4.77 -3.24 -6.82
CA LEU A 65 -4.83 -3.28 -5.35
C LEU A 65 -3.57 -2.70 -4.74
N VAL A 66 -2.42 -2.87 -5.40
CA VAL A 66 -1.12 -2.41 -4.92
C VAL A 66 -0.57 -1.37 -5.89
N GLU A 67 -0.14 -0.24 -5.35
CA GLU A 67 0.70 0.69 -6.07
C GLU A 67 2.14 0.45 -5.62
N TYR A 68 2.99 0.10 -6.57
CA TYR A 68 4.38 -0.25 -6.32
C TYR A 68 5.28 0.93 -6.62
N VAL A 69 6.19 1.24 -5.70
CA VAL A 69 7.17 2.30 -5.87
C VAL A 69 8.55 1.75 -5.56
N TYR A 70 9.46 1.79 -6.53
CA TYR A 70 10.85 1.46 -6.27
C TYR A 70 11.51 2.64 -5.57
N PHE A 71 12.04 2.41 -4.37
CA PHE A 71 12.47 3.50 -3.51
C PHE A 71 13.82 3.17 -2.86
N PRO A 72 14.92 3.32 -3.61
CA PRO A 72 16.24 2.90 -3.12
C PRO A 72 16.83 3.90 -2.12
N GLY A 73 17.85 3.44 -1.41
CA GLY A 73 18.58 4.28 -0.48
C GLY A 73 18.63 3.69 0.91
N LYS A 74 19.45 4.31 1.77
CA LYS A 74 19.60 3.86 3.15
C LYS A 74 18.70 4.70 4.05
N LYS A 75 18.13 4.05 5.08
CA LYS A 75 17.29 4.72 6.09
C LYS A 75 16.15 5.53 5.46
N MET A 76 15.44 4.89 4.52
CA MET A 76 14.43 5.57 3.71
C MET A 76 13.02 5.49 4.28
N GLN A 77 12.82 4.86 5.44
CA GLN A 77 11.48 4.62 5.95
C GLN A 77 10.67 5.91 6.12
N LEU A 78 11.23 6.92 6.78
CA LEU A 78 10.51 8.17 6.98
C LEU A 78 10.27 8.91 5.66
N LYS A 79 11.23 8.84 4.74
CA LYS A 79 11.08 9.47 3.43
C LYS A 79 9.99 8.78 2.61
N ALA A 80 9.91 7.45 2.68
CA ALA A 80 8.86 6.70 2.00
C ALA A 80 7.49 7.07 2.55
N TYR A 81 7.35 7.09 3.87
CA TYR A 81 6.08 7.46 4.51
C TYR A 81 5.68 8.89 4.16
N SER A 82 6.63 9.82 4.22
CA SER A 82 6.37 11.21 3.84
C SER A 82 5.94 11.32 2.38
N ASN A 83 6.60 10.60 1.49
CA ASN A 83 6.24 10.58 0.07
C ASN A 83 4.82 10.05 -0.12
N CYS A 84 4.49 8.98 0.59
CA CYS A 84 3.17 8.38 0.50
C CYS A 84 2.08 9.35 0.97
N VAL A 85 2.30 10.01 2.10
CA VAL A 85 1.35 10.99 2.62
C VAL A 85 1.14 12.12 1.62
N LYS A 86 2.22 12.69 1.10
CA LYS A 86 2.12 13.80 0.15
C LYS A 86 1.34 13.42 -1.10
N ARG A 87 1.56 12.22 -1.59
CA ARG A 87 0.93 11.78 -2.84
C ARG A 87 -0.52 11.34 -2.67
N HIS A 88 -0.89 10.83 -1.50
CA HIS A 88 -2.16 10.11 -1.36
C HIS A 88 -3.09 10.62 -0.28
N LYS A 89 -2.70 11.63 0.51
CA LYS A 89 -3.52 12.11 1.63
C LYS A 89 -4.91 12.59 1.21
N HIS A 90 -5.08 13.00 -0.03
CA HIS A 90 -6.38 13.44 -0.54
C HIS A 90 -7.24 12.30 -1.05
N GLN A 91 -6.65 11.13 -1.26
CA GLN A 91 -7.35 9.97 -1.80
C GLN A 91 -7.91 9.06 -0.72
N THR A 92 -7.37 9.12 0.49
CA THR A 92 -7.71 8.17 1.53
C THR A 92 -8.11 8.89 2.82
N LYS A 93 -9.17 8.38 3.45
CA LYS A 93 -9.58 8.93 4.74
C LYS A 93 -8.58 8.54 5.84
N TYR A 94 -8.19 7.27 5.87
CA TYR A 94 -7.21 6.77 6.82
C TYR A 94 -6.07 6.10 6.08
N LEU A 95 -4.85 6.52 6.39
CA LEU A 95 -3.63 5.95 5.84
C LEU A 95 -2.78 5.44 6.99
N GLY A 96 -2.61 4.14 7.08
CA GLY A 96 -1.79 3.53 8.11
C GLY A 96 -0.42 3.13 7.60
N PHE A 97 0.50 2.99 8.51
CA PHE A 97 1.86 2.54 8.23
C PHE A 97 2.13 1.30 9.08
N LEU A 98 2.55 0.24 8.42
CA LEU A 98 2.68 -1.04 9.10
C LEU A 98 3.82 -1.83 8.48
N ASP A 99 4.65 -2.43 9.33
CA ASP A 99 5.73 -3.28 8.83
C ASP A 99 5.19 -4.59 8.30
N ILE A 100 5.87 -5.14 7.30
CA ILE A 100 5.44 -6.37 6.64
C ILE A 100 5.53 -7.57 7.59
N ASP A 101 6.54 -7.57 8.45
CA ASP A 101 6.80 -8.70 9.35
C ASP A 101 6.02 -8.65 10.66
N GLU A 102 5.03 -7.78 10.76
CA GLU A 102 4.19 -7.68 11.94
C GLU A 102 2.82 -8.32 11.78
#